data_0ce0c399e85d07e1a3ff19125bc22c54
#
_entry.id   0ce0c399e85d07e1a3ff19125bc22c54
#
_cell.length_a   1.000
_cell.length_b   1.000
_cell.length_c   1.000
_cell.angle_alpha   90.00
_cell.angle_beta   90.00
_cell.angle_gamma   90.00
#
_symmetry.space_group_name_H-M   'P 1'
#
loop_
_entity.id
_entity.type
_entity.pdbx_description
1 polymer ?
#
loop_
_entity_poly.entity_id
_entity_poly.type
_entity_poly.pdbx_seq_one_letter_code
_entity_poly.pdbx_strand_id
1 'polypeptide(L)'
;MSDASPNSGGGIERVANRLVRAGGLERVAIGVASGMTALLIGLVIVAATGHSPVLFLREMFSGIFGSERGIALSLRESTVFILCGVAVAVAFRAGIFNIGVHGQFVFGGLATVMTILALAPSLPENTIGGWTLIVLGTVVGVVVGGLYAALPGALKAYADANEIITTIMLNFIALGIGLYLLSGPFQGEGIQEPRTESLPDYAAFPDLLFSIGSFSLVGFAIALAVVLLTYVLLTRTRIGYDMVTSGKQESAARYSGVPADRTIVGTMTLSGMIAGLAGAVFAIMVLGGFVDPRGINTYGFDAIAVSLLAANNPLGVVPAGMLFGGLERGGSFIGITTDIPSQLVDGVVGLVVLFVAVPELFRVGAARWYDHGDEK
;
A
#
# COMPACT_ATOMS: atom_id res chain seq x y z
N MET A 1 -42.71 33.57 4.99
CA MET A 1 -42.46 33.28 3.57
C MET A 1 -41.33 34.19 3.13
N SER A 2 -40.14 33.69 3.10
CA SER A 2 -39.02 34.31 2.38
C SER A 2 -38.31 33.17 1.64
N ASP A 3 -38.45 33.17 0.31
CA ASP A 3 -37.73 32.31 -0.63
C ASP A 3 -36.22 32.56 -0.48
N ALA A 4 -35.54 31.70 0.22
CA ALA A 4 -34.10 31.61 0.18
C ALA A 4 -33.74 30.83 -1.12
N SER A 5 -33.28 31.56 -2.12
CA SER A 5 -32.80 30.99 -3.39
C SER A 5 -31.63 30.05 -3.12
N PRO A 6 -31.61 28.83 -3.70
CA PRO A 6 -30.55 27.81 -3.43
C PRO A 6 -29.24 28.05 -4.20
N ASN A 7 -28.90 29.28 -4.60
CA ASN A 7 -27.86 29.50 -5.62
C ASN A 7 -26.78 30.54 -5.26
N SER A 8 -26.50 30.78 -3.97
CA SER A 8 -25.44 31.72 -3.56
C SER A 8 -24.15 31.10 -3.03
N GLY A 9 -23.96 29.80 -3.19
CA GLY A 9 -22.69 29.15 -2.85
C GLY A 9 -21.59 29.52 -3.86
N GLY A 10 -20.41 29.94 -3.36
CA GLY A 10 -19.24 30.24 -4.19
C GLY A 10 -18.87 29.06 -5.09
N GLY A 11 -18.05 29.29 -6.14
CA GLY A 11 -17.65 28.24 -7.09
C GLY A 11 -17.13 26.98 -6.43
N ILE A 12 -16.41 27.11 -5.30
CA ILE A 12 -15.87 26.02 -4.50
C ILE A 12 -16.98 25.17 -3.88
N GLU A 13 -18.02 25.78 -3.30
CA GLU A 13 -19.16 25.06 -2.70
C GLU A 13 -19.95 24.26 -3.75
N ARG A 14 -20.13 24.82 -4.95
CA ARG A 14 -20.79 24.09 -6.06
C ARG A 14 -20.00 22.87 -6.51
N VAL A 15 -18.66 22.98 -6.57
CA VAL A 15 -17.78 21.87 -6.91
C VAL A 15 -17.80 20.82 -5.80
N ALA A 16 -17.69 21.23 -4.53
CA ALA A 16 -17.74 20.33 -3.39
C ALA A 16 -19.06 19.55 -3.32
N ASN A 17 -20.21 20.24 -3.49
CA ASN A 17 -21.54 19.63 -3.53
C ASN A 17 -21.68 18.61 -4.68
N ARG A 18 -21.11 18.91 -5.84
CA ARG A 18 -21.12 18.00 -6.98
C ARG A 18 -20.26 16.76 -6.73
N LEU A 19 -19.07 16.93 -6.14
CA LEU A 19 -18.16 15.82 -5.77
C LEU A 19 -18.79 14.90 -4.72
N VAL A 20 -19.46 15.44 -3.71
CA VAL A 20 -20.13 14.66 -2.66
C VAL A 20 -21.30 13.84 -3.22
N ARG A 21 -22.07 14.39 -4.17
CA ARG A 21 -23.25 13.74 -4.78
C ARG A 21 -22.92 12.89 -6.00
N ALA A 22 -21.67 12.88 -6.46
CA ALA A 22 -21.24 12.16 -7.66
C ALA A 22 -21.53 10.66 -7.57
N GLY A 23 -22.15 10.11 -8.58
CA GLY A 23 -22.35 8.68 -8.77
C GLY A 23 -21.02 7.94 -9.03
N GLY A 24 -21.03 6.60 -8.96
CA GLY A 24 -19.81 5.81 -9.15
C GLY A 24 -19.08 6.09 -10.48
N LEU A 25 -19.81 6.16 -11.59
CA LEU A 25 -19.25 6.48 -12.92
C LEU A 25 -18.70 7.91 -13.00
N GLU A 26 -19.38 8.88 -12.40
CA GLU A 26 -18.93 10.27 -12.37
C GLU A 26 -17.62 10.43 -11.57
N ARG A 27 -17.45 9.69 -10.48
CA ARG A 27 -16.20 9.66 -9.70
C ARG A 27 -15.04 9.10 -10.52
N VAL A 28 -15.25 7.99 -11.22
CA VAL A 28 -14.24 7.43 -12.11
C VAL A 28 -13.86 8.43 -13.20
N ALA A 29 -14.85 9.09 -13.81
CA ALA A 29 -14.60 10.10 -14.84
C ALA A 29 -13.79 11.30 -14.29
N ILE A 30 -14.10 11.78 -13.08
CA ILE A 30 -13.37 12.86 -12.43
C ILE A 30 -11.92 12.42 -12.14
N GLY A 31 -11.72 11.20 -11.60
CA GLY A 31 -10.40 10.66 -11.35
C GLY A 31 -9.55 10.53 -12.62
N VAL A 32 -10.14 10.00 -13.69
CA VAL A 32 -9.48 9.91 -15.00
C VAL A 32 -9.13 11.28 -15.55
N ALA A 33 -10.06 12.25 -15.51
CA ALA A 33 -9.81 13.62 -15.98
C ALA A 33 -8.70 14.30 -15.18
N SER A 34 -8.68 14.11 -13.86
CA SER A 34 -7.62 14.62 -12.98
C SER A 34 -6.26 13.99 -13.33
N GLY A 35 -6.21 12.68 -13.49
CA GLY A 35 -4.99 11.98 -13.89
C GLY A 35 -4.47 12.42 -15.26
N MET A 36 -5.37 12.60 -16.25
CA MET A 36 -5.00 13.15 -17.56
C MET A 36 -4.46 14.58 -17.47
N THR A 37 -5.05 15.43 -16.63
CA THR A 37 -4.57 16.78 -16.40
C THR A 37 -3.15 16.77 -15.80
N ALA A 38 -2.92 15.93 -14.82
CA ALA A 38 -1.60 15.76 -14.21
C ALA A 38 -0.58 15.25 -15.22
N LEU A 39 -0.95 14.26 -16.03
CA LEU A 39 -0.09 13.76 -17.10
C LEU A 39 0.27 14.86 -18.09
N LEU A 40 -0.69 15.68 -18.53
CA LEU A 40 -0.43 16.81 -19.41
C LEU A 40 0.54 17.82 -18.77
N ILE A 41 0.34 18.17 -17.50
CA ILE A 41 1.27 19.05 -16.75
C ILE A 41 2.66 18.40 -16.68
N GLY A 42 2.74 17.11 -16.37
CA GLY A 42 3.99 16.35 -16.35
C GLY A 42 4.70 16.37 -17.70
N LEU A 43 3.97 16.17 -18.81
CA LEU A 43 4.53 16.24 -20.16
C LEU A 43 5.05 17.65 -20.52
N VAL A 44 4.37 18.71 -20.04
CA VAL A 44 4.87 20.09 -20.19
C VAL A 44 6.18 20.27 -19.41
N ILE A 45 6.30 19.72 -18.20
CA ILE A 45 7.53 19.75 -17.42
C ILE A 45 8.64 18.99 -18.15
N VAL A 46 8.36 17.78 -18.67
CA VAL A 46 9.31 16.99 -19.48
C VAL A 46 9.81 17.81 -20.69
N ALA A 47 8.90 18.49 -21.39
CA ALA A 47 9.27 19.37 -22.52
C ALA A 47 10.12 20.55 -22.07
N ALA A 48 9.76 21.21 -20.97
CA ALA A 48 10.49 22.36 -20.43
C ALA A 48 11.91 22.00 -19.96
N THR A 49 12.16 20.75 -19.59
CA THR A 49 13.49 20.23 -19.24
C THR A 49 14.31 19.77 -20.46
N GLY A 50 13.80 19.97 -21.68
CA GLY A 50 14.50 19.65 -22.92
C GLY A 50 14.34 18.20 -23.40
N HIS A 51 13.47 17.41 -22.77
CA HIS A 51 13.20 16.02 -23.15
C HIS A 51 11.92 15.91 -24.00
N SER A 52 11.80 14.82 -24.77
CA SER A 52 10.65 14.58 -25.64
C SER A 52 9.46 13.99 -24.85
N PRO A 53 8.31 14.69 -24.78
CA PRO A 53 7.08 14.14 -24.17
C PRO A 53 6.55 12.90 -24.88
N VAL A 54 6.74 12.81 -26.19
CA VAL A 54 6.32 11.66 -26.99
C VAL A 54 7.16 10.44 -26.66
N LEU A 55 8.48 10.62 -26.51
CA LEU A 55 9.38 9.56 -26.08
C LEU A 55 9.01 9.08 -24.68
N PHE A 56 8.77 10.01 -23.74
CA PHE A 56 8.33 9.70 -22.37
C PHE A 56 7.09 8.79 -22.38
N LEU A 57 6.03 9.18 -23.08
CA LEU A 57 4.81 8.36 -23.16
C LEU A 57 5.05 7.00 -23.81
N ARG A 58 5.78 6.99 -24.94
CA ARG A 58 6.09 5.75 -25.67
C ARG A 58 6.83 4.77 -24.78
N GLU A 59 7.88 5.21 -24.09
CA GLU A 59 8.67 4.35 -23.23
C GLU A 59 7.91 3.93 -21.96
N MET A 60 7.05 4.80 -21.40
CA MET A 60 6.16 4.42 -20.31
C MET A 60 5.22 3.27 -20.74
N PHE A 61 4.53 3.40 -21.85
CA PHE A 61 3.66 2.33 -22.39
C PHE A 61 4.44 1.08 -22.76
N SER A 62 5.61 1.24 -23.36
CA SER A 62 6.50 0.13 -23.73
C SER A 62 6.99 -0.63 -22.49
N GLY A 63 7.34 0.08 -21.43
CA GLY A 63 7.74 -0.49 -20.15
C GLY A 63 6.65 -1.33 -19.48
N ILE A 64 5.39 -0.95 -19.65
CA ILE A 64 4.24 -1.64 -19.05
C ILE A 64 3.76 -2.79 -19.95
N PHE A 65 3.52 -2.52 -21.24
CA PHE A 65 2.80 -3.41 -22.16
C PHE A 65 3.64 -3.91 -23.34
N GLY A 66 4.81 -3.35 -23.58
CA GLY A 66 5.63 -3.62 -24.76
C GLY A 66 6.28 -5.01 -24.79
N SER A 67 6.26 -5.74 -23.69
CA SER A 67 6.82 -7.09 -23.57
C SER A 67 6.14 -7.90 -22.49
N GLU A 68 6.23 -9.22 -22.59
CA GLU A 68 5.79 -10.15 -21.54
C GLU A 68 6.45 -9.82 -20.18
N ARG A 69 7.74 -9.46 -20.20
CA ARG A 69 8.48 -9.02 -19.02
C ARG A 69 7.91 -7.72 -18.42
N GLY A 70 7.50 -6.76 -19.26
CA GLY A 70 6.88 -5.51 -18.82
C GLY A 70 5.59 -5.77 -18.07
N ILE A 71 4.72 -6.62 -18.63
CA ILE A 71 3.45 -7.02 -18.01
C ILE A 71 3.69 -7.77 -16.68
N ALA A 72 4.61 -8.75 -16.68
CA ALA A 72 4.95 -9.52 -15.48
C ALA A 72 5.46 -8.62 -14.35
N LEU A 73 6.36 -7.69 -14.64
CA LEU A 73 6.90 -6.76 -13.66
C LEU A 73 5.83 -5.75 -13.18
N SER A 74 4.96 -5.29 -14.04
CA SER A 74 3.83 -4.43 -13.64
C SER A 74 2.87 -5.15 -12.69
N LEU A 75 2.57 -6.42 -12.94
CA LEU A 75 1.74 -7.25 -12.04
C LEU A 75 2.45 -7.57 -10.73
N ARG A 76 3.79 -7.74 -10.76
CA ARG A 76 4.61 -7.89 -9.57
C ARG A 76 4.49 -6.69 -8.64
N GLU A 77 4.73 -5.48 -9.16
CA GLU A 77 4.59 -4.24 -8.40
C GLU A 77 3.14 -4.06 -7.91
N SER A 78 2.16 -4.34 -8.79
CA SER A 78 0.74 -4.29 -8.43
C SER A 78 0.39 -5.19 -7.25
N THR A 79 0.98 -6.38 -7.16
CA THR A 79 0.77 -7.32 -6.06
C THR A 79 1.12 -6.69 -4.71
N VAL A 80 2.27 -6.02 -4.65
CA VAL A 80 2.75 -5.36 -3.43
C VAL A 80 1.88 -4.16 -3.07
N PHE A 81 1.56 -3.31 -4.06
CA PHE A 81 0.68 -2.15 -3.85
C PHE A 81 -0.73 -2.55 -3.43
N ILE A 82 -1.29 -3.64 -3.96
CA ILE A 82 -2.61 -4.15 -3.55
C ILE A 82 -2.57 -4.58 -2.08
N LEU A 83 -1.58 -5.38 -1.66
CA LEU A 83 -1.46 -5.83 -0.28
C LEU A 83 -1.26 -4.67 0.69
N CYS A 84 -0.31 -3.78 0.42
CA CYS A 84 -0.08 -2.59 1.25
C CYS A 84 -1.30 -1.66 1.25
N GLY A 85 -1.96 -1.47 0.09
CA GLY A 85 -3.16 -0.66 -0.03
C GLY A 85 -4.34 -1.19 0.78
N VAL A 86 -4.52 -2.51 0.83
CA VAL A 86 -5.53 -3.14 1.70
C VAL A 86 -5.18 -2.98 3.17
N ALA A 87 -3.90 -3.08 3.55
CA ALA A 87 -3.45 -2.84 4.92
C ALA A 87 -3.84 -1.43 5.39
N VAL A 88 -3.57 -0.40 4.56
CA VAL A 88 -3.99 0.99 4.83
C VAL A 88 -5.52 1.11 4.86
N ALA A 89 -6.22 0.52 3.88
CA ALA A 89 -7.67 0.62 3.76
C ALA A 89 -8.42 0.09 4.99
N VAL A 90 -7.92 -0.98 5.61
CA VAL A 90 -8.48 -1.54 6.87
C VAL A 90 -8.44 -0.50 7.99
N ALA A 91 -7.29 0.11 8.23
CA ALA A 91 -7.13 1.09 9.29
C ALA A 91 -7.94 2.36 9.02
N PHE A 92 -7.87 2.90 7.79
CA PHE A 92 -8.56 4.13 7.40
C PHE A 92 -10.09 3.98 7.43
N ARG A 93 -10.60 2.81 7.07
CA ARG A 93 -12.03 2.52 7.15
C ARG A 93 -12.55 2.48 8.58
N ALA A 94 -11.70 2.14 9.52
CA ALA A 94 -11.95 2.21 10.96
C ALA A 94 -11.59 3.58 11.58
N GLY A 95 -11.35 4.61 10.78
CA GLY A 95 -11.04 5.96 11.23
C GLY A 95 -9.67 6.11 11.89
N ILE A 96 -8.77 5.15 11.73
CA ILE A 96 -7.43 5.14 12.33
C ILE A 96 -6.38 5.33 11.24
N PHE A 97 -5.44 6.25 11.43
CA PHE A 97 -4.37 6.51 10.48
C PHE A 97 -3.16 5.60 10.76
N ASN A 98 -3.05 4.47 10.03
CA ASN A 98 -1.84 3.64 10.06
C ASN A 98 -0.86 4.07 8.95
N ILE A 99 -0.01 5.04 9.24
CA ILE A 99 1.09 5.45 8.33
C ILE A 99 2.31 4.52 8.50
N GLY A 100 2.28 3.63 9.51
CA GLY A 100 3.33 2.68 9.85
C GLY A 100 3.42 1.42 8.96
N VAL A 101 2.59 1.33 7.93
CA VAL A 101 2.53 0.16 7.03
C VAL A 101 3.90 -0.17 6.44
N HIS A 102 4.74 0.83 6.15
CA HIS A 102 6.08 0.59 5.61
C HIS A 102 7.00 -0.15 6.60
N GLY A 103 7.05 0.27 7.86
CA GLY A 103 7.83 -0.41 8.89
C GLY A 103 7.31 -1.83 9.20
N GLN A 104 5.99 -2.00 9.20
CA GLN A 104 5.33 -3.31 9.38
C GLN A 104 5.65 -4.26 8.22
N PHE A 105 5.68 -3.75 7.00
CA PHE A 105 6.12 -4.44 5.79
C PHE A 105 7.59 -4.86 5.89
N VAL A 106 8.48 -3.95 6.26
CA VAL A 106 9.92 -4.21 6.42
C VAL A 106 10.17 -5.31 7.45
N PHE A 107 9.59 -5.21 8.63
CA PHE A 107 9.77 -6.23 9.66
C PHE A 107 9.11 -7.56 9.31
N GLY A 108 7.95 -7.53 8.66
CA GLY A 108 7.29 -8.74 8.18
C GLY A 108 8.15 -9.49 7.16
N GLY A 109 8.70 -8.78 6.18
CA GLY A 109 9.59 -9.34 5.17
C GLY A 109 10.89 -9.88 5.75
N LEU A 110 11.56 -9.10 6.61
CA LEU A 110 12.78 -9.52 7.29
C LEU A 110 12.55 -10.77 8.16
N ALA A 111 11.49 -10.78 8.97
CA ALA A 111 11.15 -11.93 9.80
C ALA A 111 10.84 -13.19 8.97
N THR A 112 10.18 -13.03 7.82
CA THR A 112 9.94 -14.13 6.88
C THR A 112 11.25 -14.74 6.39
N VAL A 113 12.16 -13.91 5.89
CA VAL A 113 13.44 -14.37 5.36
C VAL A 113 14.27 -15.06 6.46
N MET A 114 14.37 -14.43 7.62
CA MET A 114 15.14 -15.02 8.73
C MET A 114 14.57 -16.35 9.20
N THR A 115 13.24 -16.49 9.19
CA THR A 115 12.60 -17.77 9.53
C THR A 115 12.91 -18.84 8.50
N ILE A 116 12.84 -18.50 7.20
CA ILE A 116 13.16 -19.45 6.12
C ILE A 116 14.62 -19.89 6.22
N LEU A 117 15.57 -18.95 6.35
CA LEU A 117 17.00 -19.27 6.45
C LEU A 117 17.32 -20.10 7.69
N ALA A 118 16.72 -19.80 8.83
CA ALA A 118 16.94 -20.55 10.08
C ALA A 118 16.39 -21.98 10.02
N LEU A 119 15.28 -22.22 9.32
CA LEU A 119 14.63 -23.52 9.24
C LEU A 119 15.08 -24.36 8.04
N ALA A 120 15.65 -23.74 7.00
CA ALA A 120 16.08 -24.43 5.78
C ALA A 120 17.00 -25.64 6.04
N PRO A 121 18.01 -25.55 6.94
CA PRO A 121 18.86 -26.71 7.22
C PRO A 121 18.14 -27.90 7.87
N SER A 122 16.95 -27.68 8.44
CA SER A 122 16.20 -28.72 9.17
C SER A 122 15.08 -29.36 8.33
N LEU A 123 14.87 -28.90 7.10
CA LEU A 123 13.79 -29.37 6.22
C LEU A 123 14.37 -29.98 4.93
N PRO A 124 13.68 -30.94 4.30
CA PRO A 124 14.17 -31.56 3.08
C PRO A 124 14.18 -30.58 1.92
N GLU A 125 15.24 -30.62 1.10
CA GLU A 125 15.43 -29.81 -0.10
C GLU A 125 14.56 -30.30 -1.26
N ASN A 126 13.26 -30.17 -1.10
CA ASN A 126 12.26 -30.54 -2.10
C ASN A 126 11.06 -29.60 -2.07
N THR A 127 10.11 -29.81 -2.96
CA THR A 127 8.89 -28.99 -3.07
C THR A 127 8.09 -28.89 -1.76
N ILE A 128 8.00 -30.00 -0.99
CA ILE A 128 7.26 -30.02 0.28
C ILE A 128 8.00 -29.17 1.32
N GLY A 129 9.32 -29.34 1.45
CA GLY A 129 10.14 -28.52 2.34
C GLY A 129 10.08 -27.05 1.98
N GLY A 130 10.14 -26.72 0.69
CA GLY A 130 10.03 -25.35 0.18
C GLY A 130 8.72 -24.70 0.55
N TRP A 131 7.57 -25.35 0.30
CA TRP A 131 6.27 -24.83 0.71
C TRP A 131 6.12 -24.72 2.23
N THR A 132 6.68 -25.65 2.98
CA THR A 132 6.69 -25.58 4.45
C THR A 132 7.45 -24.34 4.92
N LEU A 133 8.63 -24.07 4.36
CA LEU A 133 9.42 -22.87 4.67
C LEU A 133 8.66 -21.59 4.31
N ILE A 134 8.07 -21.52 3.13
CA ILE A 134 7.26 -20.35 2.68
C ILE A 134 6.11 -20.09 3.65
N VAL A 135 5.35 -21.13 4.02
CA VAL A 135 4.20 -20.97 4.91
C VAL A 135 4.66 -20.55 6.30
N LEU A 136 5.64 -21.23 6.90
CA LEU A 136 6.14 -20.88 8.24
C LEU A 136 6.74 -19.48 8.28
N GLY A 137 7.59 -19.15 7.30
CA GLY A 137 8.17 -17.81 7.19
C GLY A 137 7.10 -16.74 7.03
N THR A 138 6.12 -16.95 6.15
CA THR A 138 5.01 -16.01 5.94
C THR A 138 4.17 -15.85 7.21
N VAL A 139 3.85 -16.91 7.92
CA VAL A 139 3.10 -16.83 9.19
C VAL A 139 3.86 -16.00 10.22
N VAL A 140 5.16 -16.22 10.36
CA VAL A 140 5.99 -15.41 11.28
C VAL A 140 6.04 -13.95 10.82
N GLY A 141 6.20 -13.67 9.54
CA GLY A 141 6.15 -12.31 9.00
C GLY A 141 4.83 -11.60 9.27
N VAL A 142 3.71 -12.28 9.09
CA VAL A 142 2.36 -11.78 9.40
C VAL A 142 2.24 -11.46 10.90
N VAL A 143 2.68 -12.37 11.78
CA VAL A 143 2.63 -12.18 13.23
C VAL A 143 3.51 -10.99 13.65
N VAL A 144 4.73 -10.91 13.15
CA VAL A 144 5.66 -9.81 13.47
C VAL A 144 5.12 -8.47 12.98
N GLY A 145 4.62 -8.38 11.75
CA GLY A 145 3.98 -7.17 11.24
C GLY A 145 2.76 -6.76 12.08
N GLY A 146 1.93 -7.72 12.48
CA GLY A 146 0.78 -7.50 13.35
C GLY A 146 1.16 -7.01 14.74
N LEU A 147 2.13 -7.63 15.39
CA LEU A 147 2.63 -7.22 16.71
C LEU A 147 3.26 -5.84 16.66
N TYR A 148 4.01 -5.53 15.61
CA TYR A 148 4.60 -4.21 15.42
C TYR A 148 3.53 -3.12 15.28
N ALA A 149 2.43 -3.40 14.58
CA ALA A 149 1.29 -2.50 14.46
C ALA A 149 0.42 -2.43 15.73
N ALA A 150 0.41 -3.48 16.54
CA ALA A 150 -0.30 -3.49 17.83
C ALA A 150 0.28 -2.44 18.79
N LEU A 151 1.58 -2.13 18.71
CA LEU A 151 2.24 -1.16 19.57
C LEU A 151 1.63 0.26 19.43
N PRO A 152 1.59 0.89 18.25
CA PRO A 152 0.95 2.19 18.10
C PRO A 152 -0.57 2.12 18.32
N GLY A 153 -1.21 0.99 18.03
CA GLY A 153 -2.62 0.76 18.38
C GLY A 153 -2.88 0.81 19.86
N ALA A 154 -2.03 0.17 20.67
CA ALA A 154 -2.11 0.19 22.14
C ALA A 154 -1.79 1.57 22.70
N LEU A 155 -0.77 2.26 22.17
CA LEU A 155 -0.44 3.64 22.58
C LEU A 155 -1.61 4.60 22.32
N LYS A 156 -2.30 4.45 21.19
CA LYS A 156 -3.51 5.24 20.90
C LYS A 156 -4.65 4.90 21.87
N ALA A 157 -4.96 3.61 22.03
CA ALA A 157 -6.12 3.16 22.79
C ALA A 157 -5.99 3.41 24.31
N TYR A 158 -4.80 3.25 24.88
CA TYR A 158 -4.60 3.27 26.34
C TYR A 158 -3.79 4.47 26.85
N ALA A 159 -3.05 5.16 25.98
CA ALA A 159 -2.24 6.31 26.34
C ALA A 159 -2.63 7.59 25.61
N ASP A 160 -3.71 7.56 24.81
CA ASP A 160 -4.20 8.68 23.98
C ASP A 160 -3.12 9.32 23.09
N ALA A 161 -2.12 8.50 22.69
CA ALA A 161 -1.05 8.96 21.83
C ALA A 161 -1.55 9.17 20.39
N ASN A 162 -1.00 10.20 19.72
CA ASN A 162 -1.33 10.47 18.32
C ASN A 162 -0.76 9.35 17.42
N GLU A 163 -1.67 8.60 16.75
CA GLU A 163 -1.31 7.46 15.92
C GLU A 163 -0.49 7.84 14.68
N ILE A 164 -0.67 9.05 14.14
CA ILE A 164 0.09 9.54 13.00
C ILE A 164 1.56 9.67 13.40
N ILE A 165 1.84 10.32 14.52
CA ILE A 165 3.20 10.53 15.02
C ILE A 165 3.84 9.20 15.39
N THR A 166 3.15 8.34 16.14
CA THR A 166 3.70 7.07 16.59
C THR A 166 4.00 6.13 15.44
N THR A 167 3.11 6.04 14.44
CA THR A 167 3.31 5.16 13.28
C THR A 167 4.42 5.67 12.35
N ILE A 168 4.54 6.99 12.12
CA ILE A 168 5.65 7.54 11.35
C ILE A 168 6.98 7.29 12.05
N MET A 169 7.07 7.53 13.36
CA MET A 169 8.31 7.30 14.10
C MET A 169 8.72 5.82 14.08
N LEU A 170 7.76 4.92 14.18
CA LEU A 170 8.01 3.49 14.07
C LEU A 170 8.53 3.07 12.69
N ASN A 171 8.18 3.76 11.60
CA ASN A 171 8.82 3.50 10.31
C ASN A 171 10.34 3.75 10.37
N PHE A 172 10.77 4.90 10.91
CA PHE A 172 12.20 5.19 11.05
C PHE A 172 12.91 4.21 11.97
N ILE A 173 12.26 3.79 13.05
CA ILE A 173 12.79 2.76 13.95
C ILE A 173 12.92 1.42 13.21
N ALA A 174 11.94 1.02 12.40
CA ALA A 174 12.01 -0.20 11.61
C ALA A 174 13.16 -0.19 10.59
N LEU A 175 13.34 0.93 9.89
CA LEU A 175 14.45 1.10 8.95
C LEU A 175 15.82 1.04 9.66
N GLY A 176 15.94 1.72 10.80
CA GLY A 176 17.18 1.73 11.59
C GLY A 176 17.53 0.35 12.18
N ILE A 177 16.57 -0.33 12.80
CA ILE A 177 16.75 -1.68 13.32
C ILE A 177 17.02 -2.68 12.19
N GLY A 178 16.27 -2.60 11.10
CA GLY A 178 16.46 -3.47 9.93
C GLY A 178 17.88 -3.34 9.38
N LEU A 179 18.37 -2.11 9.19
CA LEU A 179 19.73 -1.88 8.76
C LEU A 179 20.77 -2.43 9.75
N TYR A 180 20.58 -2.19 11.05
CA TYR A 180 21.48 -2.71 12.10
C TYR A 180 21.57 -4.24 12.05
N LEU A 181 20.45 -4.92 11.94
CA LEU A 181 20.39 -6.37 11.85
C LEU A 181 21.08 -6.91 10.61
N LEU A 182 20.89 -6.26 9.46
CA LEU A 182 21.47 -6.66 8.17
C LEU A 182 22.94 -6.29 8.01
N SER A 183 23.43 -5.33 8.77
CA SER A 183 24.86 -4.96 8.82
C SER A 183 25.65 -5.71 9.90
N GLY A 184 24.97 -6.58 10.66
CA GLY A 184 25.56 -7.30 11.79
C GLY A 184 25.07 -8.74 11.86
N PRO A 185 24.17 -9.09 12.80
CA PRO A 185 23.87 -10.50 13.12
C PRO A 185 23.17 -11.26 11.98
N PHE A 186 22.56 -10.60 11.02
CA PHE A 186 21.82 -11.21 9.91
C PHE A 186 22.48 -10.95 8.55
N GLN A 187 23.68 -10.39 8.53
CA GLN A 187 24.45 -10.20 7.31
C GLN A 187 24.89 -11.56 6.77
N GLY A 188 24.70 -11.78 5.47
CA GLY A 188 25.12 -13.01 4.82
C GLY A 188 26.65 -13.15 4.82
N GLU A 189 27.15 -14.37 4.95
CA GLU A 189 28.58 -14.65 5.01
C GLU A 189 29.30 -14.21 3.71
N GLY A 190 30.40 -13.47 3.86
CA GLY A 190 31.18 -12.94 2.73
C GLY A 190 30.52 -11.82 1.93
N ILE A 191 29.36 -11.33 2.34
CA ILE A 191 28.64 -10.23 1.70
C ILE A 191 29.02 -8.91 2.39
N GLN A 192 29.48 -7.91 1.61
CA GLN A 192 29.83 -6.59 2.15
C GLN A 192 28.63 -5.66 2.30
N GLU A 193 27.59 -5.87 1.50
CA GLU A 193 26.37 -5.06 1.53
C GLU A 193 25.45 -5.50 2.68
N PRO A 194 24.63 -4.60 3.25
CA PRO A 194 23.62 -4.93 4.26
C PRO A 194 22.50 -5.79 3.65
N ARG A 195 22.71 -7.09 3.58
CA ARG A 195 21.72 -8.06 3.10
C ARG A 195 21.90 -9.42 3.74
N THR A 196 20.83 -10.20 3.77
CA THR A 196 20.88 -11.61 4.19
C THR A 196 21.52 -12.48 3.09
N GLU A 197 21.77 -13.74 3.41
CA GLU A 197 21.91 -14.77 2.39
C GLU A 197 20.67 -14.85 1.50
N SER A 198 20.85 -15.41 0.31
CA SER A 198 19.74 -15.68 -0.60
C SER A 198 18.90 -16.84 -0.08
N LEU A 199 17.58 -16.76 -0.30
CA LEU A 199 16.69 -17.87 -0.01
C LEU A 199 17.06 -19.10 -0.86
N PRO A 200 16.88 -20.32 -0.35
CA PRO A 200 17.05 -21.53 -1.15
C PRO A 200 16.09 -21.54 -2.35
N ASP A 201 16.57 -22.01 -3.51
CA ASP A 201 15.78 -22.03 -4.75
C ASP A 201 14.46 -22.82 -4.61
N TYR A 202 14.45 -23.87 -3.78
CA TYR A 202 13.25 -24.66 -3.51
C TYR A 202 12.24 -23.94 -2.60
N ALA A 203 12.62 -22.83 -1.95
CA ALA A 203 11.76 -21.96 -1.14
C ALA A 203 11.32 -20.69 -1.89
N ALA A 204 11.14 -20.79 -3.21
CA ALA A 204 10.63 -19.74 -4.08
C ALA A 204 9.21 -20.06 -4.54
N PHE A 205 8.45 -19.02 -4.89
CA PHE A 205 7.17 -19.21 -5.55
C PHE A 205 7.37 -19.74 -6.97
N PRO A 206 6.53 -20.69 -7.45
CA PRO A 206 6.67 -21.24 -8.79
C PRO A 206 6.31 -20.23 -9.87
N ASP A 207 7.05 -20.28 -10.98
CA ASP A 207 6.81 -19.52 -12.21
C ASP A 207 5.70 -20.18 -13.02
N LEU A 208 4.43 -19.85 -12.76
CA LEU A 208 3.28 -20.52 -13.38
C LEU A 208 2.78 -19.84 -14.66
N LEU A 209 2.95 -18.52 -14.81
CA LEU A 209 2.37 -17.75 -15.93
C LEU A 209 3.43 -17.13 -16.84
N PHE A 210 4.50 -16.59 -16.27
CA PHE A 210 5.60 -15.97 -17.00
C PHE A 210 6.92 -16.64 -16.61
N SER A 211 7.71 -17.03 -17.60
CA SER A 211 9.04 -17.67 -17.36
C SER A 211 10.13 -16.65 -16.98
N ILE A 212 9.81 -15.62 -16.24
CA ILE A 212 10.69 -14.45 -16.03
C ILE A 212 11.21 -14.35 -14.58
N GLY A 213 10.89 -15.31 -13.72
CA GLY A 213 11.47 -15.45 -12.36
C GLY A 213 11.23 -14.31 -11.38
N SER A 214 10.31 -13.39 -11.63
CA SER A 214 10.09 -12.22 -10.78
C SER A 214 8.63 -11.86 -10.53
N PHE A 215 7.69 -12.55 -11.18
CA PHE A 215 6.25 -12.45 -10.91
C PHE A 215 5.74 -13.82 -10.48
N SER A 216 4.95 -13.87 -9.43
CA SER A 216 4.28 -15.10 -9.01
C SER A 216 2.77 -14.95 -9.06
N LEU A 217 2.14 -15.85 -9.81
CA LEU A 217 0.67 -15.99 -9.81
C LEU A 217 0.15 -16.34 -8.41
N VAL A 218 0.94 -17.08 -7.62
CA VAL A 218 0.60 -17.42 -6.22
C VAL A 218 0.57 -16.16 -5.36
N GLY A 219 1.61 -15.31 -5.43
CA GLY A 219 1.64 -14.04 -4.70
C GLY A 219 0.48 -13.12 -5.08
N PHE A 220 0.16 -13.03 -6.38
CA PHE A 220 -0.97 -12.26 -6.87
C PHE A 220 -2.32 -12.82 -6.41
N ALA A 221 -2.48 -14.15 -6.43
CA ALA A 221 -3.69 -14.82 -5.92
C ALA A 221 -3.87 -14.60 -4.40
N ILE A 222 -2.77 -14.63 -3.62
CA ILE A 222 -2.79 -14.26 -2.21
C ILE A 222 -3.30 -12.82 -2.04
N ALA A 223 -2.81 -11.87 -2.82
CA ALA A 223 -3.26 -10.49 -2.75
C ALA A 223 -4.76 -10.36 -3.03
N LEU A 224 -5.28 -11.01 -4.07
CA LEU A 224 -6.71 -11.02 -4.38
C LEU A 224 -7.54 -11.71 -3.30
N ALA A 225 -7.05 -12.81 -2.72
CA ALA A 225 -7.69 -13.49 -1.61
C ALA A 225 -7.78 -12.58 -0.38
N VAL A 226 -6.72 -11.84 -0.04
CA VAL A 226 -6.71 -10.88 1.07
C VAL A 226 -7.69 -9.73 0.81
N VAL A 227 -7.76 -9.21 -0.41
CA VAL A 227 -8.77 -8.21 -0.81
C VAL A 227 -10.17 -8.71 -0.54
N LEU A 228 -10.50 -9.94 -1.00
CA LEU A 228 -11.83 -10.52 -0.84
C LEU A 228 -12.16 -10.79 0.63
N LEU A 229 -11.23 -11.40 1.37
CA LEU A 229 -11.40 -11.68 2.80
C LEU A 229 -11.61 -10.39 3.60
N THR A 230 -10.82 -9.36 3.33
CA THR A 230 -10.95 -8.05 3.98
C THR A 230 -12.27 -7.37 3.61
N TYR A 231 -12.68 -7.44 2.35
CA TYR A 231 -13.98 -6.92 1.92
C TYR A 231 -15.14 -7.61 2.67
N VAL A 232 -15.13 -8.94 2.73
CA VAL A 232 -16.14 -9.72 3.47
C VAL A 232 -16.11 -9.39 4.96
N LEU A 233 -14.92 -9.33 5.55
CA LEU A 233 -14.73 -8.95 6.95
C LEU A 233 -15.35 -7.59 7.26
N LEU A 234 -15.02 -6.56 6.49
CA LEU A 234 -15.49 -5.20 6.75
C LEU A 234 -16.98 -4.97 6.43
N THR A 235 -17.58 -5.77 5.50
CA THR A 235 -18.94 -5.51 5.03
C THR A 235 -19.97 -6.54 5.50
N ARG A 236 -19.54 -7.73 5.95
CA ARG A 236 -20.43 -8.86 6.24
C ARG A 236 -20.26 -9.42 7.64
N THR A 237 -19.32 -8.90 8.46
CA THR A 237 -19.09 -9.41 9.81
C THR A 237 -19.35 -8.36 10.88
N ARG A 238 -19.65 -8.85 12.12
CA ARG A 238 -19.80 -8.01 13.29
C ARG A 238 -18.51 -7.25 13.61
N ILE A 239 -17.35 -7.91 13.47
CA ILE A 239 -16.04 -7.29 13.72
C ILE A 239 -15.84 -6.07 12.79
N GLY A 240 -16.13 -6.23 11.50
CA GLY A 240 -16.05 -5.12 10.55
C GLY A 240 -17.03 -3.99 10.86
N TYR A 241 -18.23 -4.33 11.30
CA TYR A 241 -19.21 -3.32 11.75
C TYR A 241 -18.68 -2.53 12.96
N ASP A 242 -18.15 -3.22 13.97
CA ASP A 242 -17.58 -2.61 15.17
C ASP A 242 -16.39 -1.70 14.82
N MET A 243 -15.50 -2.14 13.91
CA MET A 243 -14.38 -1.35 13.38
C MET A 243 -14.88 -0.03 12.74
N VAL A 244 -15.82 -0.12 11.78
CA VAL A 244 -16.32 1.04 11.04
C VAL A 244 -17.11 1.99 11.95
N THR A 245 -17.87 1.46 12.90
CA THR A 245 -18.67 2.27 13.83
C THR A 245 -17.77 3.02 14.81
N SER A 246 -16.76 2.34 15.38
CA SER A 246 -15.76 2.96 16.26
C SER A 246 -15.02 4.10 15.56
N GLY A 247 -14.71 3.96 14.27
CA GLY A 247 -14.03 4.96 13.49
C GLY A 247 -14.89 6.18 13.14
N LYS A 248 -16.21 6.00 13.03
CA LYS A 248 -17.11 7.13 12.75
C LYS A 248 -17.37 7.99 13.98
N GLN A 249 -17.63 7.37 15.12
CA GLN A 249 -17.88 8.07 16.37
C GLN A 249 -17.59 7.17 17.56
N GLU A 250 -16.43 7.31 18.16
CA GLU A 250 -15.93 6.47 19.25
C GLU A 250 -16.86 6.50 20.49
N SER A 251 -17.33 7.68 20.87
CA SER A 251 -18.24 7.85 22.02
C SER A 251 -19.57 7.11 21.82
N ALA A 252 -20.16 7.20 20.63
CA ALA A 252 -21.38 6.47 20.30
C ALA A 252 -21.16 4.95 20.25
N ALA A 253 -20.02 4.50 19.74
CA ALA A 253 -19.64 3.08 19.74
C ALA A 253 -19.52 2.53 21.17
N ARG A 254 -18.84 3.27 22.07
CA ARG A 254 -18.74 2.91 23.50
C ARG A 254 -20.11 2.86 24.18
N TYR A 255 -20.99 3.84 23.90
CA TYR A 255 -22.36 3.86 24.44
C TYR A 255 -23.19 2.65 23.97
N SER A 256 -22.95 2.18 22.73
CA SER A 256 -23.59 1.00 22.14
C SER A 256 -22.95 -0.33 22.60
N GLY A 257 -21.98 -0.31 23.53
CA GLY A 257 -21.35 -1.51 24.09
C GLY A 257 -20.20 -2.07 23.23
N VAL A 258 -19.71 -1.34 22.22
CA VAL A 258 -18.53 -1.74 21.45
C VAL A 258 -17.27 -1.40 22.25
N PRO A 259 -16.34 -2.37 22.47
CA PRO A 259 -15.10 -2.13 23.19
C PRO A 259 -14.10 -1.37 22.30
N ALA A 260 -14.26 -0.04 22.19
CA ALA A 260 -13.52 0.81 21.25
C ALA A 260 -12.00 0.61 21.34
N ASP A 261 -11.43 0.56 22.55
CA ASP A 261 -9.98 0.39 22.74
C ASP A 261 -9.45 -0.92 22.14
N ARG A 262 -10.17 -2.03 22.39
CA ARG A 262 -9.81 -3.34 21.80
C ARG A 262 -10.00 -3.34 20.29
N THR A 263 -11.01 -2.65 19.80
CA THR A 263 -11.26 -2.51 18.36
C THR A 263 -10.16 -1.73 17.68
N ILE A 264 -9.66 -0.64 18.27
CA ILE A 264 -8.52 0.13 17.79
C ILE A 264 -7.26 -0.75 17.68
N VAL A 265 -6.90 -1.42 18.77
CA VAL A 265 -5.72 -2.32 18.79
C VAL A 265 -5.88 -3.44 17.76
N GLY A 266 -7.04 -4.10 17.73
CA GLY A 266 -7.32 -5.19 16.78
C GLY A 266 -7.27 -4.74 15.32
N THR A 267 -7.78 -3.54 15.01
CA THR A 267 -7.71 -2.96 13.67
C THR A 267 -6.28 -2.68 13.23
N MET A 268 -5.50 -2.05 14.11
CA MET A 268 -4.08 -1.78 13.84
C MET A 268 -3.29 -3.08 13.67
N THR A 269 -3.54 -4.07 14.54
CA THR A 269 -2.91 -5.40 14.43
C THR A 269 -3.26 -6.05 13.09
N LEU A 270 -4.53 -6.06 12.68
CA LEU A 270 -4.95 -6.64 11.40
C LEU A 270 -4.31 -5.91 10.21
N SER A 271 -4.27 -4.57 10.25
CA SER A 271 -3.57 -3.76 9.25
C SER A 271 -2.09 -4.17 9.14
N GLY A 272 -1.42 -4.30 10.29
CA GLY A 272 -0.02 -4.75 10.35
C GLY A 272 0.20 -6.19 9.91
N MET A 273 -0.73 -7.10 10.18
CA MET A 273 -0.69 -8.48 9.67
C MET A 273 -0.70 -8.51 8.13
N ILE A 274 -1.56 -7.69 7.51
CA ILE A 274 -1.63 -7.59 6.05
C ILE A 274 -0.36 -6.93 5.50
N ALA A 275 0.17 -5.90 6.16
CA ALA A 275 1.44 -5.27 5.80
C ALA A 275 2.62 -6.23 5.92
N GLY A 276 2.67 -7.04 6.99
CA GLY A 276 3.66 -8.09 7.18
C GLY A 276 3.58 -9.17 6.10
N LEU A 277 2.36 -9.55 5.70
CA LEU A 277 2.14 -10.46 4.57
C LEU A 277 2.65 -9.84 3.25
N ALA A 278 2.41 -8.54 3.03
CA ALA A 278 2.96 -7.84 1.86
C ALA A 278 4.49 -7.91 1.84
N GLY A 279 5.13 -7.69 3.00
CA GLY A 279 6.57 -7.83 3.17
C GLY A 279 7.07 -9.26 2.91
N ALA A 280 6.35 -10.26 3.39
CA ALA A 280 6.66 -11.67 3.14
C ALA A 280 6.59 -12.02 1.65
N VAL A 281 5.50 -11.65 0.99
CA VAL A 281 5.31 -11.88 -0.46
C VAL A 281 6.39 -11.15 -1.26
N PHE A 282 6.71 -9.91 -0.89
CA PHE A 282 7.76 -9.12 -1.54
C PHE A 282 9.15 -9.77 -1.37
N ALA A 283 9.49 -10.18 -0.16
CA ALA A 283 10.78 -10.80 0.12
C ALA A 283 11.00 -12.11 -0.66
N ILE A 284 9.96 -12.97 -0.74
CA ILE A 284 10.03 -14.24 -1.46
C ILE A 284 9.97 -14.03 -2.97
N MET A 285 9.06 -13.17 -3.46
CA MET A 285 8.78 -13.00 -4.88
C MET A 285 9.78 -12.08 -5.59
N VAL A 286 10.25 -11.03 -4.91
CA VAL A 286 11.03 -9.95 -5.55
C VAL A 286 12.50 -10.01 -5.15
N LEU A 287 12.80 -10.15 -3.87
CA LEU A 287 14.16 -10.03 -3.36
C LEU A 287 14.93 -11.35 -3.37
N GLY A 288 14.26 -12.49 -3.17
CA GLY A 288 14.94 -13.79 -2.95
C GLY A 288 15.87 -13.76 -1.73
N GLY A 289 15.56 -12.95 -0.74
CA GLY A 289 16.32 -12.65 0.47
C GLY A 289 15.81 -11.35 1.08
N PHE A 290 16.65 -10.65 1.89
CA PHE A 290 16.31 -9.31 2.36
C PHE A 290 17.51 -8.37 2.24
N VAL A 291 17.26 -7.13 1.83
CA VAL A 291 18.29 -6.12 1.54
C VAL A 291 18.10 -4.90 2.45
N ASP A 292 19.08 -3.96 2.43
CA ASP A 292 18.96 -2.69 3.15
C ASP A 292 17.56 -2.06 2.93
N PRO A 293 16.76 -1.92 3.99
CA PRO A 293 15.38 -1.45 3.85
C PRO A 293 15.28 -0.01 3.33
N ARG A 294 16.36 0.78 3.39
CA ARG A 294 16.41 2.15 2.84
C ARG A 294 16.49 2.15 1.31
N GLY A 295 16.94 1.05 0.71
CA GLY A 295 16.97 0.85 -0.75
C GLY A 295 15.69 0.24 -1.31
N ILE A 296 14.72 -0.13 -0.45
CA ILE A 296 13.42 -0.65 -0.88
C ILE A 296 12.49 0.50 -1.19
N ASN A 297 11.72 0.39 -2.29
CA ASN A 297 10.69 1.35 -2.64
C ASN A 297 9.72 1.59 -1.48
N THR A 298 9.15 2.80 -1.42
CA THR A 298 8.30 3.27 -0.32
C THR A 298 6.86 2.73 -0.39
N TYR A 299 6.67 1.47 -0.80
CA TYR A 299 5.35 0.84 -1.00
C TYR A 299 4.34 1.12 0.11
N GLY A 300 4.78 1.09 1.38
CA GLY A 300 3.89 1.33 2.51
C GLY A 300 3.40 2.78 2.61
N PHE A 301 4.19 3.76 2.15
CA PHE A 301 3.78 5.17 2.08
C PHE A 301 2.89 5.41 0.86
N ASP A 302 3.28 4.91 -0.30
CA ASP A 302 2.54 5.09 -1.55
C ASP A 302 1.19 4.37 -1.50
N ALA A 303 1.09 3.30 -0.72
CA ALA A 303 -0.15 2.58 -0.43
C ALA A 303 -1.23 3.46 0.23
N ILE A 304 -0.86 4.56 0.88
CA ILE A 304 -1.82 5.55 1.39
C ILE A 304 -2.59 6.16 0.22
N ALA A 305 -1.88 6.56 -0.84
CA ALA A 305 -2.51 7.11 -2.04
C ALA A 305 -3.34 6.04 -2.79
N VAL A 306 -2.86 4.79 -2.86
CA VAL A 306 -3.62 3.65 -3.41
C VAL A 306 -4.94 3.46 -2.67
N SER A 307 -4.91 3.47 -1.34
CA SER A 307 -6.10 3.30 -0.51
C SER A 307 -7.07 4.48 -0.64
N LEU A 308 -6.56 5.72 -0.66
CA LEU A 308 -7.39 6.91 -0.84
C LEU A 308 -8.04 6.94 -2.22
N LEU A 309 -7.30 6.59 -3.28
CA LEU A 309 -7.86 6.44 -4.63
C LEU A 309 -9.00 5.41 -4.67
N ALA A 310 -8.86 4.33 -3.92
CA ALA A 310 -9.88 3.30 -3.74
C ALA A 310 -11.04 3.73 -2.81
N ALA A 311 -11.03 4.95 -2.28
CA ALA A 311 -11.95 5.41 -1.23
C ALA A 311 -11.97 4.45 -0.02
N ASN A 312 -10.82 3.90 0.33
CA ASN A 312 -10.63 2.89 1.38
C ASN A 312 -11.49 1.62 1.19
N ASN A 313 -11.92 1.34 -0.05
CA ASN A 313 -12.67 0.14 -0.38
C ASN A 313 -11.70 -0.96 -0.82
N PRO A 314 -11.63 -2.12 -0.12
CA PRO A 314 -10.71 -3.19 -0.49
C PRO A 314 -10.81 -3.65 -1.96
N LEU A 315 -12.02 -3.72 -2.53
CA LEU A 315 -12.19 -4.06 -3.94
C LEU A 315 -11.64 -2.98 -4.89
N GLY A 316 -11.77 -1.70 -4.51
CA GLY A 316 -11.23 -0.57 -5.26
C GLY A 316 -9.70 -0.51 -5.21
N VAL A 317 -9.07 -1.14 -4.21
CA VAL A 317 -7.61 -1.20 -4.10
C VAL A 317 -6.99 -2.00 -5.25
N VAL A 318 -7.71 -2.98 -5.83
CA VAL A 318 -7.18 -3.77 -6.96
C VAL A 318 -6.87 -2.88 -8.18
N PRO A 319 -7.84 -2.17 -8.79
CA PRO A 319 -7.52 -1.30 -9.92
C PRO A 319 -6.57 -0.14 -9.53
N ALA A 320 -6.66 0.38 -8.32
CA ALA A 320 -5.72 1.42 -7.84
C ALA A 320 -4.28 0.89 -7.75
N GLY A 321 -4.07 -0.27 -7.14
CA GLY A 321 -2.76 -0.91 -7.05
C GLY A 321 -2.20 -1.33 -8.41
N MET A 322 -3.06 -1.73 -9.36
CA MET A 322 -2.64 -2.01 -10.73
C MET A 322 -2.17 -0.73 -11.46
N LEU A 323 -2.84 0.39 -11.23
CA LEU A 323 -2.40 1.68 -11.77
C LEU A 323 -1.02 2.06 -11.22
N PHE A 324 -0.84 1.99 -9.90
CA PHE A 324 0.43 2.33 -9.25
C PHE A 324 1.55 1.39 -9.68
N GLY A 325 1.31 0.08 -9.72
CA GLY A 325 2.30 -0.89 -10.18
C GLY A 325 2.71 -0.70 -11.64
N GLY A 326 1.75 -0.31 -12.50
CA GLY A 326 2.03 0.06 -13.88
C GLY A 326 2.88 1.34 -13.98
N LEU A 327 2.52 2.40 -13.25
CA LEU A 327 3.27 3.66 -13.21
C LEU A 327 4.70 3.45 -12.69
N GLU A 328 4.87 2.71 -11.60
CA GLU A 328 6.17 2.36 -11.03
C GLU A 328 7.04 1.62 -12.06
N ARG A 329 6.47 0.60 -12.72
CA ARG A 329 7.20 -0.16 -13.74
C ARG A 329 7.53 0.70 -14.96
N GLY A 330 6.57 1.49 -15.46
CA GLY A 330 6.78 2.39 -16.59
C GLY A 330 7.83 3.45 -16.30
N GLY A 331 7.78 4.04 -15.11
CA GLY A 331 8.76 5.01 -14.63
C GLY A 331 10.17 4.43 -14.54
N SER A 332 10.31 3.29 -13.89
CA SER A 332 11.57 2.54 -13.83
C SER A 332 12.14 2.22 -15.21
N PHE A 333 11.27 1.86 -16.18
CA PHE A 333 11.70 1.53 -17.54
C PHE A 333 12.26 2.76 -18.27
N ILE A 334 11.60 3.93 -18.15
CA ILE A 334 12.09 5.19 -18.71
C ILE A 334 13.49 5.52 -18.18
N GLY A 335 13.69 5.42 -16.85
CA GLY A 335 14.98 5.71 -16.21
C GLY A 335 16.13 4.81 -16.69
N ILE A 336 15.83 3.58 -17.18
CA ILE A 336 16.83 2.65 -17.69
C ILE A 336 17.07 2.81 -19.20
N THR A 337 16.04 3.17 -19.97
CA THR A 337 16.09 3.13 -21.44
C THR A 337 16.29 4.50 -22.09
N THR A 338 16.20 5.58 -21.32
CA THR A 338 16.33 6.96 -21.83
C THR A 338 17.29 7.77 -20.98
N ASP A 339 17.70 8.93 -21.51
CA ASP A 339 18.50 9.92 -20.77
C ASP A 339 17.65 10.84 -19.87
N ILE A 340 16.35 10.53 -19.68
CA ILE A 340 15.46 11.29 -18.80
C ILE A 340 15.83 10.95 -17.35
N PRO A 341 16.18 11.96 -16.52
CA PRO A 341 16.53 11.73 -15.12
C PRO A 341 15.39 11.04 -14.36
N SER A 342 15.73 10.02 -13.56
CA SER A 342 14.73 9.28 -12.77
C SER A 342 13.92 10.20 -11.86
N GLN A 343 14.55 11.23 -11.28
CA GLN A 343 13.88 12.22 -10.42
C GLN A 343 12.77 12.99 -11.16
N LEU A 344 12.95 13.25 -12.46
CA LEU A 344 11.91 13.86 -13.28
C LEU A 344 10.76 12.90 -13.53
N VAL A 345 11.08 11.63 -13.79
CA VAL A 345 10.07 10.57 -13.97
C VAL A 345 9.27 10.40 -12.69
N ASP A 346 9.92 10.26 -11.53
CA ASP A 346 9.29 10.14 -10.22
C ASP A 346 8.40 11.34 -9.91
N GLY A 347 8.85 12.56 -10.26
CA GLY A 347 8.07 13.79 -10.13
C GLY A 347 6.78 13.77 -10.97
N VAL A 348 6.85 13.29 -12.21
CA VAL A 348 5.66 13.16 -13.08
C VAL A 348 4.71 12.08 -12.57
N VAL A 349 5.23 10.92 -12.17
CA VAL A 349 4.44 9.84 -11.57
C VAL A 349 3.77 10.32 -10.29
N GLY A 350 4.52 10.97 -9.39
CA GLY A 350 3.98 11.54 -8.15
C GLY A 350 2.90 12.60 -8.41
N LEU A 351 3.04 13.42 -9.45
CA LEU A 351 2.04 14.39 -9.86
C LEU A 351 0.74 13.69 -10.32
N VAL A 352 0.84 12.64 -11.14
CA VAL A 352 -0.31 11.84 -11.57
C VAL A 352 -1.02 11.22 -10.36
N VAL A 353 -0.26 10.63 -9.45
CA VAL A 353 -0.78 10.04 -8.21
C VAL A 353 -1.51 11.09 -7.36
N LEU A 354 -0.90 12.24 -7.16
CA LEU A 354 -1.49 13.34 -6.40
C LEU A 354 -2.84 13.78 -6.99
N PHE A 355 -2.88 14.05 -8.30
CA PHE A 355 -4.08 14.54 -8.96
C PHE A 355 -5.21 13.50 -9.03
N VAL A 356 -4.87 12.23 -9.13
CA VAL A 356 -5.85 11.14 -9.09
C VAL A 356 -6.43 10.97 -7.67
N ALA A 357 -5.63 11.23 -6.62
CA ALA A 357 -6.06 11.16 -5.22
C ALA A 357 -6.79 12.43 -4.74
N VAL A 358 -6.49 13.60 -5.28
CA VAL A 358 -7.01 14.91 -4.86
C VAL A 358 -8.54 15.01 -4.89
N PRO A 359 -9.28 14.57 -5.92
CA PRO A 359 -10.74 14.64 -5.93
C PRO A 359 -11.37 13.91 -4.74
N GLU A 360 -10.79 12.79 -4.34
CA GLU A 360 -11.28 12.02 -3.19
C GLU A 360 -10.96 12.71 -1.86
N LEU A 361 -9.79 13.35 -1.74
CA LEU A 361 -9.43 14.15 -0.57
C LEU A 361 -10.37 15.34 -0.40
N PHE A 362 -10.70 16.05 -1.48
CA PHE A 362 -11.68 17.13 -1.45
C PHE A 362 -13.07 16.65 -1.06
N ARG A 363 -13.47 15.49 -1.56
CA ARG A 363 -14.76 14.88 -1.20
C ARG A 363 -14.85 14.56 0.28
N VAL A 364 -13.83 13.94 0.85
CA VAL A 364 -13.76 13.60 2.28
C VAL A 364 -13.75 14.86 3.13
N GLY A 365 -12.98 15.87 2.74
CA GLY A 365 -12.94 17.17 3.41
C GLY A 365 -14.29 17.90 3.38
N ALA A 366 -14.94 17.92 2.21
CA ALA A 366 -16.24 18.55 2.04
C ALA A 366 -17.34 17.84 2.85
N ALA A 367 -17.34 16.51 2.88
CA ALA A 367 -18.32 15.75 3.67
C ALA A 367 -18.20 16.05 5.17
N ARG A 368 -16.98 16.12 5.71
CA ARG A 368 -16.75 16.50 7.12
C ARG A 368 -17.19 17.92 7.44
N TRP A 369 -17.02 18.84 6.51
CA TRP A 369 -17.42 20.23 6.71
C TRP A 369 -18.95 20.39 6.75
N TYR A 370 -19.67 19.58 5.98
CA TYR A 370 -21.13 19.52 5.99
C TYR A 370 -21.68 18.94 7.30
N ASP A 371 -21.13 17.84 7.79
CA ASP A 371 -21.58 17.21 9.04
C ASP A 371 -21.43 18.16 10.26
N HIS A 372 -20.41 19.05 10.25
CA HIS A 372 -20.23 20.06 11.30
C HIS A 372 -21.11 21.32 11.11
N GLY A 373 -21.71 21.51 9.95
CA GLY A 373 -22.61 22.64 9.65
C GLY A 373 -24.04 22.41 10.12
N ASP A 374 -24.48 21.17 10.19
CA ASP A 374 -25.82 20.78 10.61
C ASP A 374 -25.97 20.69 12.16
N GLU A 375 -24.87 20.81 12.91
CA GLU A 375 -24.89 20.86 14.40
C GLU A 375 -24.91 22.26 14.97
N LYS A 376 -25.10 23.31 14.16
CA LYS A 376 -25.36 24.70 14.58
C LYS A 376 -26.74 25.15 14.14
#